data_db410cdf484fffdecf9788a2cbfa3af0
#
_entry.id   db410cdf484fffdecf9788a2cbfa3af0
#
_cell.length_a   1.000
_cell.length_b   1.000
_cell.length_c   1.000
_cell.angle_alpha   90.00
_cell.angle_beta   90.00
_cell.angle_gamma   90.00
#
_symmetry.space_group_name_H-M   'P 1'
#
loop_
_entity.id
_entity.type
_entity.pdbx_description
1 polymer ?
#
loop_
_entity_poly.entity_id
_entity_poly.type
_entity_poly.pdbx_seq_one_letter_code
_entity_poly.pdbx_strand_id
1 'polypeptide(L)'
;VSRKSSPKGEMHYLYLNDMYENYLQNPDYGTIEGDFLLAAMIKPEIHSAYSIGLGLALEPYELLRFPELEQFTTAEISPASLDLAQKIWSEYESTPFDDPRFEVVIEDGRIWLEHQTKSFDLIFSGTNRSFYPGSTNLFSVEYLQMLKGKLNPGGVVQQWIPRYPDHQSVVLIKTFLSVFPDALLVAYRDPSRRVAYYYMLGFGDGTPLDLTTQIENAFRRAPEIFST
;
A
#
# COMPACT_ATOMS: atom_id res chain seq x y z
N VAL A 1 -16.39 -4.49 -12.14
CA VAL A 1 -16.73 -3.43 -11.19
C VAL A 1 -18.23 -3.42 -10.96
N SER A 2 -18.65 -3.26 -9.74
CA SER A 2 -20.05 -2.98 -9.42
C SER A 2 -20.16 -1.63 -8.69
N ARG A 3 -21.29 -0.95 -8.88
CA ARG A 3 -21.62 0.30 -8.17
C ARG A 3 -22.70 0.03 -7.15
N LYS A 4 -22.64 0.70 -6.01
CA LYS A 4 -23.71 0.74 -5.01
C LYS A 4 -23.88 2.16 -4.51
N SER A 5 -25.11 2.63 -4.47
CA SER A 5 -25.41 3.92 -3.83
C SER A 5 -25.38 3.79 -2.31
N SER A 6 -24.81 4.77 -1.65
CA SER A 6 -24.79 4.92 -0.20
C SER A 6 -25.22 6.33 0.20
N PRO A 7 -25.55 6.60 1.48
CA PRO A 7 -25.81 7.96 1.96
C PRO A 7 -24.62 8.91 1.80
N LYS A 8 -23.40 8.35 1.61
CA LYS A 8 -22.15 9.08 1.40
C LYS A 8 -21.72 9.09 -0.08
N GLY A 9 -22.63 8.90 -1.02
CA GLY A 9 -22.33 8.88 -2.44
C GLY A 9 -22.22 7.47 -3.03
N GLU A 10 -21.73 7.39 -4.25
CA GLU A 10 -21.54 6.11 -4.93
C GLU A 10 -20.28 5.39 -4.44
N MET A 11 -20.37 4.07 -4.37
CA MET A 11 -19.26 3.19 -4.03
C MET A 11 -18.93 2.30 -5.22
N HIS A 12 -17.69 2.31 -5.65
CA HIS A 12 -17.17 1.45 -6.70
C HIS A 12 -16.44 0.26 -6.08
N TYR A 13 -16.85 -0.95 -6.44
CA TYR A 13 -16.24 -2.18 -5.96
C TYR A 13 -15.44 -2.84 -7.09
N LEU A 14 -14.17 -3.09 -6.84
CA LEU A 14 -13.30 -3.85 -7.75
C LEU A 14 -13.42 -5.34 -7.46
N TYR A 15 -13.60 -6.11 -8.52
CA TYR A 15 -13.56 -7.57 -8.49
C TYR A 15 -12.57 -8.06 -9.54
N LEU A 16 -11.70 -9.00 -9.17
CA LEU A 16 -10.84 -9.73 -10.07
C LEU A 16 -11.24 -11.21 -10.03
N ASN A 17 -11.55 -11.80 -11.21
CA ASN A 17 -12.02 -13.19 -11.31
C ASN A 17 -13.17 -13.49 -10.34
N ASP A 18 -14.19 -12.61 -10.34
CA ASP A 18 -15.39 -12.66 -9.47
C ASP A 18 -15.11 -12.58 -7.96
N MET A 19 -13.87 -12.31 -7.56
CA MET A 19 -13.50 -12.11 -6.17
C MET A 19 -13.34 -10.63 -5.87
N TYR A 20 -13.95 -10.20 -4.75
CA TYR A 20 -13.82 -8.84 -4.24
C TYR A 20 -12.36 -8.54 -3.90
N GLU A 21 -11.85 -7.42 -4.40
CA GLU A 21 -10.49 -6.95 -4.15
C GLU A 21 -10.48 -5.68 -3.30
N ASN A 22 -11.15 -4.65 -3.78
CA ASN A 22 -11.14 -3.36 -3.11
C ASN A 22 -12.39 -2.54 -3.47
N TYR A 23 -12.58 -1.40 -2.82
CA TYR A 23 -13.61 -0.44 -3.17
C TYR A 23 -13.08 0.98 -3.05
N LEU A 24 -13.63 1.86 -3.88
CA LEU A 24 -13.48 3.30 -3.75
C LEU A 24 -14.82 3.87 -3.30
N GLN A 25 -14.83 4.55 -2.19
CA GLN A 25 -15.90 5.45 -1.78
C GLN A 25 -15.53 6.84 -2.26
N ASN A 26 -16.54 7.69 -2.51
CA ASN A 26 -16.30 9.07 -2.93
C ASN A 26 -15.23 9.73 -2.03
N PRO A 27 -14.07 10.10 -2.57
CA PRO A 27 -12.96 10.66 -1.81
C PRO A 27 -13.30 11.98 -1.12
N ASP A 28 -14.29 12.73 -1.63
CA ASP A 28 -14.73 13.99 -1.05
C ASP A 28 -15.38 13.82 0.35
N TYR A 29 -15.72 12.61 0.75
CA TYR A 29 -16.28 12.30 2.08
C TYR A 29 -15.25 11.78 3.09
N GLY A 30 -13.95 11.85 2.79
CA GLY A 30 -12.88 11.63 3.77
C GLY A 30 -12.77 10.22 4.37
N THR A 31 -13.29 9.20 3.70
CA THR A 31 -13.11 7.82 4.17
C THR A 31 -11.86 7.20 3.60
N ILE A 32 -10.78 7.47 4.27
CA ILE A 32 -9.47 6.91 4.03
C ILE A 32 -9.40 5.53 4.68
N GLU A 33 -8.96 4.53 3.95
CA GLU A 33 -8.48 3.32 4.60
C GLU A 33 -7.11 3.65 5.22
N GLY A 34 -7.09 4.00 6.50
CA GLY A 34 -5.88 4.42 7.22
C GLY A 34 -4.76 3.37 7.27
N ASP A 35 -5.03 2.16 6.79
CA ASP A 35 -4.04 1.10 6.65
C ASP A 35 -2.98 1.40 5.58
N PHE A 36 -3.29 2.19 4.55
CA PHE A 36 -2.30 2.65 3.57
C PHE A 36 -1.30 3.65 4.16
N LEU A 37 -1.68 4.31 5.25
CA LEU A 37 -0.86 5.32 5.90
C LEU A 37 0.04 4.77 7.02
N LEU A 38 -0.04 3.47 7.35
CA LEU A 38 0.69 2.89 8.49
C LEU A 38 2.20 3.14 8.41
N ALA A 39 2.80 2.86 7.26
CA ALA A 39 4.23 3.10 7.08
C ALA A 39 4.57 4.59 7.06
N ALA A 40 3.71 5.43 6.46
CA ALA A 40 3.87 6.88 6.44
C ALA A 40 3.77 7.50 7.84
N MET A 41 2.97 6.92 8.73
CA MET A 41 2.87 7.37 10.12
C MET A 41 4.16 7.09 10.91
N ILE A 42 4.88 6.04 10.54
CA ILE A 42 6.08 5.58 11.26
C ILE A 42 7.35 6.22 10.72
N LYS A 43 7.44 6.41 9.39
CA LYS A 43 8.59 7.05 8.76
C LYS A 43 8.45 8.58 8.81
N PRO A 44 9.46 9.29 9.37
CA PRO A 44 9.39 10.75 9.56
C PRO A 44 9.26 11.57 8.29
N GLU A 45 9.92 11.12 7.21
CA GLU A 45 9.95 11.79 5.92
C GLU A 45 9.92 10.73 4.81
N ILE A 46 9.05 10.93 3.82
CA ILE A 46 8.90 10.06 2.66
C ILE A 46 9.04 10.93 1.42
N HIS A 47 10.17 10.81 0.72
CA HIS A 47 10.39 11.50 -0.55
C HIS A 47 10.08 10.61 -1.75
N SER A 48 10.23 9.29 -1.60
CA SER A 48 10.05 8.33 -2.67
C SER A 48 9.26 7.11 -2.22
N ALA A 49 8.23 6.76 -2.99
CA ALA A 49 7.41 5.58 -2.72
C ALA A 49 7.27 4.70 -3.97
N TYR A 50 7.10 3.41 -3.72
CA TYR A 50 6.84 2.41 -4.75
C TYR A 50 5.73 1.46 -4.30
N SER A 51 4.83 1.08 -5.20
CA SER A 51 3.84 0.04 -4.94
C SER A 51 3.76 -1.02 -6.04
N ILE A 52 3.45 -2.24 -5.66
CA ILE A 52 3.13 -3.33 -6.57
C ILE A 52 1.63 -3.55 -6.60
N GLY A 53 1.05 -3.35 -7.80
CA GLY A 53 -0.39 -3.38 -8.02
C GLY A 53 -1.04 -2.01 -7.81
N LEU A 54 -1.86 -1.61 -8.76
CA LEU A 54 -2.55 -0.32 -8.75
C LEU A 54 -3.88 -0.39 -8.00
N GLY A 55 -4.60 -1.49 -8.17
CA GLY A 55 -5.96 -1.60 -7.65
C GLY A 55 -6.84 -0.45 -8.11
N LEU A 56 -7.39 0.29 -7.17
CA LEU A 56 -8.15 1.52 -7.39
C LEU A 56 -7.34 2.79 -7.11
N ALA A 57 -6.01 2.71 -7.08
CA ALA A 57 -5.10 3.83 -6.83
C ALA A 57 -5.35 4.57 -5.50
N LEU A 58 -5.74 3.83 -4.46
CA LEU A 58 -6.02 4.43 -3.14
C LEU A 58 -4.73 4.79 -2.41
N GLU A 59 -3.70 3.93 -2.46
CA GLU A 59 -2.40 4.20 -1.87
C GLU A 59 -1.76 5.49 -2.41
N PRO A 60 -1.64 5.67 -3.75
CA PRO A 60 -1.12 6.93 -4.28
C PRO A 60 -2.02 8.12 -3.92
N TYR A 61 -3.34 8.00 -3.99
CA TYR A 61 -4.24 9.08 -3.62
C TYR A 61 -3.97 9.61 -2.21
N GLU A 62 -3.77 8.72 -1.24
CA GLU A 62 -3.53 9.10 0.14
C GLU A 62 -2.11 9.64 0.36
N LEU A 63 -1.10 9.00 -0.22
CA LEU A 63 0.29 9.39 -0.01
C LEU A 63 0.66 10.69 -0.71
N LEU A 64 0.05 11.01 -1.86
CA LEU A 64 0.28 12.26 -2.57
C LEU A 64 -0.18 13.50 -1.79
N ARG A 65 -0.96 13.31 -0.73
CA ARG A 65 -1.34 14.38 0.22
C ARG A 65 -0.18 14.82 1.11
N PHE A 66 0.87 14.01 1.23
CA PHE A 66 2.09 14.43 1.93
C PHE A 66 2.93 15.33 1.02
N PRO A 67 3.20 16.59 1.44
CA PRO A 67 3.87 17.56 0.58
C PRO A 67 5.35 17.22 0.33
N GLU A 68 5.97 16.46 1.24
CA GLU A 68 7.36 16.03 1.11
C GLU A 68 7.56 14.88 0.11
N LEU A 69 6.51 14.18 -0.31
CA LEU A 69 6.60 13.13 -1.31
C LEU A 69 6.93 13.74 -2.69
N GLU A 70 8.04 13.35 -3.26
CA GLU A 70 8.56 13.85 -4.54
C GLU A 70 8.23 12.91 -5.71
N GLN A 71 8.15 11.61 -5.42
CA GLN A 71 7.88 10.60 -6.46
C GLN A 71 7.13 9.42 -5.86
N PHE A 72 6.08 8.98 -6.55
CA PHE A 72 5.40 7.72 -6.32
C PHE A 72 5.27 6.94 -7.62
N THR A 73 5.83 5.75 -7.68
CA THR A 73 5.71 4.86 -8.84
C THR A 73 4.92 3.62 -8.45
N THR A 74 3.90 3.28 -9.25
CA THR A 74 3.16 2.02 -9.12
C THR A 74 3.40 1.15 -10.35
N ALA A 75 3.77 -0.11 -10.14
CA ALA A 75 3.80 -1.08 -11.22
C ALA A 75 2.51 -1.90 -11.23
N GLU A 76 1.83 -1.91 -12.37
CA GLU A 76 0.59 -2.66 -12.60
C GLU A 76 0.77 -3.60 -13.79
N ILE A 77 0.44 -4.87 -13.62
CA ILE A 77 0.64 -5.89 -14.66
C ILE A 77 -0.44 -5.83 -15.76
N SER A 78 -1.61 -5.28 -15.43
CA SER A 78 -2.78 -5.25 -16.31
C SER A 78 -3.09 -3.84 -16.82
N PRO A 79 -2.90 -3.55 -18.11
CA PRO A 79 -3.32 -2.27 -18.68
C PRO A 79 -4.81 -1.97 -18.44
N ALA A 80 -5.64 -3.00 -18.47
CA ALA A 80 -7.08 -2.87 -18.23
C ALA A 80 -7.41 -2.41 -16.79
N SER A 81 -6.56 -2.72 -15.81
CA SER A 81 -6.70 -2.21 -14.44
C SER A 81 -6.44 -0.71 -14.39
N LEU A 82 -5.44 -0.24 -15.10
CA LEU A 82 -5.14 1.20 -15.22
C LEU A 82 -6.29 1.94 -15.90
N ASP A 83 -6.75 1.47 -17.06
CA ASP A 83 -7.87 2.08 -17.79
C ASP A 83 -9.12 2.17 -16.90
N LEU A 84 -9.38 1.12 -16.13
CA LEU A 84 -10.52 1.07 -15.23
C LEU A 84 -10.39 2.06 -14.07
N ALA A 85 -9.23 2.11 -13.42
CA ALA A 85 -8.97 3.04 -12.33
C ALA A 85 -9.11 4.50 -12.81
N GLN A 86 -8.48 4.85 -13.93
CA GLN A 86 -8.60 6.19 -14.52
C GLN A 86 -10.04 6.55 -14.86
N LYS A 87 -10.80 5.61 -15.42
CA LYS A 87 -12.22 5.83 -15.74
C LYS A 87 -13.06 6.08 -14.48
N ILE A 88 -12.80 5.38 -13.39
CA ILE A 88 -13.52 5.60 -12.13
C ILE A 88 -13.15 6.96 -11.56
N TRP A 89 -11.86 7.29 -11.50
CA TRP A 89 -11.38 8.56 -10.97
C TRP A 89 -11.82 9.77 -11.80
N SER A 90 -12.08 9.60 -13.10
CA SER A 90 -12.62 10.70 -13.93
C SER A 90 -14.00 11.20 -13.52
N GLU A 91 -14.67 10.50 -12.60
CA GLU A 91 -15.96 10.90 -12.03
C GLU A 91 -15.79 11.83 -10.80
N TYR A 92 -14.56 12.08 -10.33
CA TYR A 92 -14.26 12.87 -9.15
C TYR A 92 -13.43 14.12 -9.52
N GLU A 93 -13.53 15.17 -8.70
CA GLU A 93 -12.83 16.43 -8.95
C GLU A 93 -11.30 16.32 -8.75
N SER A 94 -10.86 15.48 -7.81
CA SER A 94 -9.45 15.20 -7.58
C SER A 94 -9.13 13.75 -7.87
N THR A 95 -8.02 13.53 -8.58
CA THR A 95 -7.54 12.21 -8.96
C THR A 95 -6.03 12.12 -8.77
N PRO A 96 -5.49 10.95 -8.33
CA PRO A 96 -4.04 10.79 -8.23
C PRO A 96 -3.34 10.85 -9.59
N PHE A 97 -4.07 10.57 -10.69
CA PHE A 97 -3.51 10.54 -12.04
C PHE A 97 -3.14 11.90 -12.61
N ASP A 98 -3.63 12.99 -12.05
CA ASP A 98 -3.27 14.36 -12.45
C ASP A 98 -2.06 14.91 -11.68
N ASP A 99 -1.59 14.22 -10.64
CA ASP A 99 -0.42 14.63 -9.86
C ASP A 99 0.87 14.26 -10.61
N PRO A 100 1.73 15.22 -10.96
CA PRO A 100 2.97 14.97 -11.71
C PRO A 100 3.98 14.11 -10.95
N ARG A 101 3.81 13.91 -9.65
CA ARG A 101 4.66 13.04 -8.82
C ARG A 101 4.29 11.56 -8.95
N PHE A 102 3.11 11.24 -9.51
CA PHE A 102 2.61 9.89 -9.64
C PHE A 102 2.84 9.32 -11.05
N GLU A 103 3.43 8.13 -11.08
CA GLU A 103 3.71 7.39 -12.30
C GLU A 103 3.16 5.96 -12.20
N VAL A 104 2.50 5.49 -13.25
CA VAL A 104 2.11 4.09 -13.39
C VAL A 104 2.89 3.45 -14.53
N VAL A 105 3.58 2.35 -14.22
CA VAL A 105 4.28 1.53 -15.23
C VAL A 105 3.54 0.23 -15.44
N ILE A 106 3.35 -0.16 -16.72
CA ILE A 106 2.69 -1.41 -17.08
C ILE A 106 3.75 -2.49 -17.22
N GLU A 107 4.02 -3.17 -16.09
CA GLU A 107 5.01 -4.25 -16.00
C GLU A 107 4.75 -5.12 -14.77
N ASP A 108 5.33 -6.33 -14.74
CA ASP A 108 5.43 -7.11 -13.50
C ASP A 108 6.24 -6.32 -12.46
N GLY A 109 5.60 -5.98 -11.34
CA GLY A 109 6.18 -5.09 -10.35
C GLY A 109 7.47 -5.62 -9.71
N ARG A 110 7.62 -6.95 -9.57
CA ARG A 110 8.85 -7.55 -9.07
C ARG A 110 9.98 -7.38 -10.08
N ILE A 111 9.72 -7.64 -11.37
CA ILE A 111 10.71 -7.53 -12.44
C ILE A 111 11.12 -6.08 -12.61
N TRP A 112 10.14 -5.16 -12.64
CA TRP A 112 10.44 -3.73 -12.73
C TRP A 112 11.34 -3.27 -11.58
N LEU A 113 10.98 -3.59 -10.34
CA LEU A 113 11.75 -3.17 -9.17
C LEU A 113 13.16 -3.76 -9.15
N GLU A 114 13.32 -5.02 -9.57
CA GLU A 114 14.63 -5.68 -9.66
C GLU A 114 15.60 -4.90 -10.55
N HIS A 115 15.11 -4.37 -11.69
CA HIS A 115 15.90 -3.60 -12.66
C HIS A 115 16.16 -2.15 -12.25
N GLN A 116 15.52 -1.62 -11.21
CA GLN A 116 15.77 -0.26 -10.78
C GLN A 116 17.14 -0.12 -10.10
N THR A 117 17.80 0.99 -10.38
CA THR A 117 19.00 1.42 -9.64
C THR A 117 18.64 2.32 -8.45
N LYS A 118 17.41 2.84 -8.43
CA LYS A 118 16.87 3.67 -7.36
C LYS A 118 16.47 2.82 -6.15
N SER A 119 16.54 3.44 -4.98
CA SER A 119 15.95 2.93 -3.74
C SER A 119 14.79 3.83 -3.32
N PHE A 120 13.94 3.33 -2.42
CA PHE A 120 12.70 3.99 -2.01
C PHE A 120 12.64 4.14 -0.50
N ASP A 121 11.98 5.18 -0.04
CA ASP A 121 11.70 5.37 1.38
C ASP A 121 10.57 4.47 1.85
N LEU A 122 9.64 4.16 0.95
CA LEU A 122 8.48 3.35 1.23
C LEU A 122 8.21 2.40 0.05
N ILE A 123 8.08 1.11 0.36
CA ILE A 123 7.66 0.11 -0.61
C ILE A 123 6.39 -0.58 -0.09
N PHE A 124 5.32 -0.48 -0.87
CA PHE A 124 4.09 -1.25 -0.64
C PHE A 124 4.09 -2.53 -1.43
N SER A 125 3.88 -3.64 -0.73
CA SER A 125 3.66 -4.94 -1.32
C SER A 125 2.27 -5.45 -0.89
N GLY A 126 1.24 -4.92 -1.56
CA GLY A 126 -0.17 -5.11 -1.20
C GLY A 126 -0.90 -6.14 -2.04
N THR A 127 -0.20 -7.00 -2.77
CA THR A 127 -0.83 -7.97 -3.67
C THR A 127 -1.73 -8.94 -2.92
N ASN A 128 -2.97 -8.94 -3.32
CA ASN A 128 -4.09 -9.41 -2.54
C ASN A 128 -4.15 -10.90 -2.22
N ARG A 129 -3.47 -11.79 -2.93
CA ARG A 129 -3.70 -13.23 -2.65
C ARG A 129 -2.52 -14.10 -3.06
N SER A 130 -1.87 -14.71 -2.09
CA SER A 130 -0.74 -15.62 -2.29
C SER A 130 -1.08 -16.90 -3.07
N PHE A 131 -2.36 -17.20 -3.29
CA PHE A 131 -2.78 -18.41 -4.04
C PHE A 131 -3.03 -18.18 -5.53
N TYR A 132 -2.95 -16.94 -6.02
CA TYR A 132 -2.95 -16.73 -7.47
C TYR A 132 -1.64 -17.18 -8.08
N PRO A 133 -1.67 -17.82 -9.27
CA PRO A 133 -0.45 -18.15 -9.97
C PRO A 133 0.45 -16.93 -10.15
N GLY A 134 1.68 -17.03 -9.66
CA GLY A 134 2.67 -15.94 -9.70
C GLY A 134 2.73 -15.07 -8.45
N SER A 135 1.64 -14.84 -7.73
CA SER A 135 1.66 -13.98 -6.54
C SER A 135 2.34 -14.62 -5.33
N THR A 136 2.45 -15.94 -5.28
CA THR A 136 3.19 -16.65 -4.24
C THR A 136 4.65 -16.19 -4.15
N ASN A 137 5.25 -15.84 -5.30
CA ASN A 137 6.62 -15.35 -5.35
C ASN A 137 6.82 -14.04 -4.59
N LEU A 138 5.76 -13.24 -4.41
CA LEU A 138 5.79 -11.98 -3.66
C LEU A 138 5.81 -12.18 -2.14
N PHE A 139 5.87 -13.42 -1.67
CA PHE A 139 6.03 -13.78 -0.27
C PHE A 139 7.28 -14.65 -0.03
N SER A 140 8.14 -14.81 -1.04
CA SER A 140 9.36 -15.59 -0.91
C SER A 140 10.47 -14.81 -0.19
N VAL A 141 11.43 -15.54 0.39
CA VAL A 141 12.61 -14.95 1.05
C VAL A 141 13.40 -14.09 0.05
N GLU A 142 13.58 -14.57 -1.17
CA GLU A 142 14.31 -13.87 -2.24
C GLU A 142 13.66 -12.54 -2.61
N TYR A 143 12.33 -12.54 -2.71
CA TYR A 143 11.59 -11.32 -2.97
C TYR A 143 11.74 -10.32 -1.82
N LEU A 144 11.57 -10.76 -0.58
CA LEU A 144 11.72 -9.91 0.59
C LEU A 144 13.15 -9.36 0.74
N GLN A 145 14.16 -10.16 0.41
CA GLN A 145 15.56 -9.70 0.36
C GLN A 145 15.77 -8.64 -0.72
N MET A 146 15.15 -8.82 -1.88
CA MET A 146 15.17 -7.82 -2.96
C MET A 146 14.50 -6.52 -2.49
N LEU A 147 13.31 -6.59 -1.87
CA LEU A 147 12.66 -5.39 -1.30
C LEU A 147 13.58 -4.67 -0.30
N LYS A 148 14.20 -5.43 0.62
CA LYS A 148 15.13 -4.85 1.60
C LYS A 148 16.30 -4.14 0.94
N GLY A 149 16.86 -4.72 -0.14
CA GLY A 149 17.94 -4.12 -0.92
C GLY A 149 17.54 -2.88 -1.73
N LYS A 150 16.25 -2.62 -1.88
CA LYS A 150 15.69 -1.45 -2.59
C LYS A 150 15.19 -0.36 -1.64
N LEU A 151 15.39 -0.50 -0.34
CA LEU A 151 15.10 0.55 0.62
C LEU A 151 16.24 1.56 0.74
N ASN A 152 15.88 2.82 0.84
CA ASN A 152 16.78 3.86 1.35
C ASN A 152 17.11 3.60 2.83
N PRO A 153 18.19 4.17 3.37
CA PRO A 153 18.44 4.14 4.81
C PRO A 153 17.21 4.60 5.61
N GLY A 154 16.79 3.80 6.59
CA GLY A 154 15.56 4.04 7.34
C GLY A 154 14.26 3.85 6.54
N GLY A 155 14.32 3.29 5.35
CA GLY A 155 13.14 2.98 4.53
C GLY A 155 12.31 1.85 5.12
N VAL A 156 11.04 1.77 4.71
CA VAL A 156 10.04 0.83 5.23
C VAL A 156 9.39 0.04 4.10
N VAL A 157 9.27 -1.26 4.29
CA VAL A 157 8.38 -2.12 3.49
C VAL A 157 7.09 -2.32 4.27
N GLN A 158 5.95 -2.05 3.63
CA GLN A 158 4.63 -2.43 4.12
C GLN A 158 4.09 -3.59 3.28
N GLN A 159 4.00 -4.76 3.89
CA GLN A 159 3.49 -5.97 3.27
C GLN A 159 2.13 -6.34 3.85
N TRP A 160 1.10 -6.42 3.01
CA TRP A 160 -0.17 -6.98 3.41
C TRP A 160 -0.05 -8.48 3.67
N ILE A 161 -0.65 -8.98 4.76
CA ILE A 161 -0.67 -10.39 5.09
C ILE A 161 -2.11 -10.90 5.00
N PRO A 162 -2.41 -11.80 4.08
CA PRO A 162 -3.73 -12.38 3.97
C PRO A 162 -4.08 -13.18 5.22
N ARG A 163 -5.32 -13.00 5.67
CA ARG A 163 -5.86 -13.78 6.77
C ARG A 163 -6.39 -15.11 6.24
N TYR A 164 -5.57 -16.13 6.33
CA TYR A 164 -6.01 -17.49 6.04
C TYR A 164 -6.47 -18.19 7.32
N PRO A 165 -7.51 -19.04 7.24
CA PRO A 165 -7.69 -20.07 8.24
C PRO A 165 -6.44 -20.95 8.23
N ASP A 166 -6.05 -21.50 9.36
CA ASP A 166 -4.89 -22.36 9.53
C ASP A 166 -3.53 -21.64 9.64
N HIS A 167 -2.47 -22.39 9.37
CA HIS A 167 -1.10 -21.96 9.62
C HIS A 167 -0.48 -21.13 8.50
N GLN A 168 -1.16 -20.88 7.39
CA GLN A 168 -0.57 -20.20 6.22
C GLN A 168 -0.14 -18.76 6.55
N SER A 169 -0.97 -17.97 7.22
CA SER A 169 -0.58 -16.61 7.64
C SER A 169 0.65 -16.62 8.55
N VAL A 170 0.78 -17.65 9.40
CA VAL A 170 1.96 -17.82 10.27
C VAL A 170 3.22 -18.09 9.47
N VAL A 171 3.12 -18.88 8.39
CA VAL A 171 4.26 -19.11 7.48
C VAL A 171 4.70 -17.81 6.83
N LEU A 172 3.76 -17.02 6.30
CA LEU A 172 4.07 -15.73 5.68
C LEU A 172 4.76 -14.77 6.68
N ILE A 173 4.22 -14.67 7.90
CA ILE A 173 4.82 -13.85 8.97
C ILE A 173 6.24 -14.32 9.30
N LYS A 174 6.46 -15.63 9.46
CA LYS A 174 7.79 -16.19 9.74
C LYS A 174 8.77 -15.96 8.60
N THR A 175 8.31 -16.08 7.35
CA THR A 175 9.12 -15.78 6.17
C THR A 175 9.54 -14.31 6.18
N PHE A 176 8.61 -13.41 6.46
CA PHE A 176 8.92 -11.98 6.56
C PHE A 176 9.93 -11.68 7.66
N LEU A 177 9.73 -12.23 8.87
CA LEU A 177 10.62 -12.06 10.02
C LEU A 177 12.03 -12.64 9.78
N SER A 178 12.18 -13.63 8.90
CA SER A 178 13.51 -14.17 8.56
C SER A 178 14.38 -13.16 7.80
N VAL A 179 13.77 -12.16 7.14
CA VAL A 179 14.47 -11.09 6.40
C VAL A 179 14.46 -9.77 7.19
N PHE A 180 13.37 -9.48 7.89
CA PHE A 180 13.17 -8.29 8.70
C PHE A 180 12.91 -8.68 10.16
N PRO A 181 13.96 -9.02 10.93
CA PRO A 181 13.80 -9.57 12.29
C PRO A 181 13.13 -8.59 13.26
N ASP A 182 13.29 -7.29 13.05
CA ASP A 182 12.73 -6.22 13.88
C ASP A 182 11.38 -5.70 13.34
N ALA A 183 10.73 -6.45 12.42
CA ALA A 183 9.48 -6.04 11.81
C ALA A 183 8.33 -5.96 12.83
N LEU A 184 7.41 -5.04 12.56
CA LEU A 184 6.16 -4.90 13.31
C LEU A 184 5.05 -5.65 12.59
N LEU A 185 4.25 -6.40 13.36
CA LEU A 185 2.96 -6.91 12.90
C LEU A 185 1.87 -5.94 13.39
N VAL A 186 1.21 -5.29 12.45
CA VAL A 186 0.12 -4.35 12.73
C VAL A 186 -1.20 -4.99 12.37
N ALA A 187 -2.13 -4.98 13.32
CA ALA A 187 -3.52 -5.36 13.07
C ALA A 187 -4.36 -4.08 12.94
N TYR A 188 -4.76 -3.77 11.73
CA TYR A 188 -5.71 -2.70 11.47
C TYR A 188 -7.13 -3.24 11.54
N ARG A 189 -7.96 -2.62 12.36
CA ARG A 189 -9.37 -2.99 12.51
C ARG A 189 -10.25 -1.88 11.95
N ASP A 190 -10.87 -2.14 10.81
CA ASP A 190 -11.92 -1.27 10.30
C ASP A 190 -13.14 -1.32 11.25
N PRO A 191 -13.49 -0.19 11.89
CA PRO A 191 -14.63 -0.16 12.84
C PRO A 191 -15.95 -0.52 12.19
N SER A 192 -16.13 -0.26 10.89
CA SER A 192 -17.37 -0.49 10.14
C SER A 192 -17.55 -1.94 9.72
N ARG A 193 -16.47 -2.68 9.52
CA ARG A 193 -16.48 -4.01 8.89
C ARG A 193 -16.26 -5.18 9.84
N ARG A 194 -15.84 -4.93 11.07
CA ARG A 194 -15.41 -5.97 12.04
C ARG A 194 -14.30 -6.90 11.51
N VAL A 195 -13.61 -6.49 10.45
CA VAL A 195 -12.52 -7.24 9.85
C VAL A 195 -11.20 -6.62 10.31
N ALA A 196 -10.26 -7.47 10.68
CA ALA A 196 -8.88 -7.03 10.92
C ALA A 196 -8.05 -7.36 9.67
N TYR A 197 -7.32 -6.35 9.18
CA TYR A 197 -6.28 -6.52 8.18
C TYR A 197 -4.94 -6.58 8.92
N TYR A 198 -4.02 -7.37 8.38
CA TYR A 198 -2.70 -7.53 8.97
C TYR A 198 -1.64 -7.04 8.01
N TYR A 199 -0.71 -6.26 8.54
CA TYR A 199 0.43 -5.75 7.79
C TYR A 199 1.72 -6.05 8.55
N MET A 200 2.75 -6.46 7.81
CA MET A 200 4.12 -6.48 8.31
C MET A 200 4.81 -5.21 7.85
N LEU A 201 5.45 -4.51 8.77
CA LEU A 201 6.29 -3.35 8.50
C LEU A 201 7.74 -3.75 8.75
N GLY A 202 8.52 -3.85 7.69
CA GLY A 202 9.94 -4.20 7.73
C GLY A 202 10.81 -2.97 7.49
N PHE A 203 11.91 -2.85 8.23
CA PHE A 203 12.79 -1.67 8.20
C PHE A 203 14.11 -2.00 7.53
N GLY A 204 14.64 -1.05 6.73
CA GLY A 204 15.88 -1.22 5.97
C GLY A 204 17.10 -1.38 6.88
N ASP A 205 17.25 -0.48 7.81
CA ASP A 205 18.32 -0.47 8.82
C ASP A 205 17.68 -0.52 10.19
N GLY A 206 18.13 -1.41 11.06
CA GLY A 206 17.56 -1.64 12.37
C GLY A 206 17.66 -0.46 13.36
N THR A 207 17.31 0.74 12.91
CA THR A 207 17.22 1.92 13.75
C THR A 207 16.04 1.73 14.69
N PRO A 208 16.22 1.83 16.00
CA PRO A 208 15.13 1.73 16.95
C PRO A 208 14.09 2.81 16.65
N LEU A 209 12.88 2.40 16.29
CA LEU A 209 11.80 3.33 16.08
C LEU A 209 11.16 3.68 17.43
N ASP A 210 11.22 4.93 17.80
CA ASP A 210 10.32 5.51 18.78
C ASP A 210 8.96 5.74 18.10
N LEU A 211 8.13 4.70 18.09
CA LEU A 211 6.83 4.71 17.42
C LEU A 211 5.92 5.83 17.92
N THR A 212 5.97 6.14 19.21
CA THR A 212 5.13 7.18 19.80
C THR A 212 5.48 8.54 19.22
N THR A 213 6.76 8.89 19.24
CA THR A 213 7.24 10.15 18.65
C THR A 213 6.97 10.21 17.15
N GLN A 214 7.14 9.10 16.42
CA GLN A 214 6.89 9.08 14.97
C GLN A 214 5.40 9.31 14.64
N ILE A 215 4.50 8.64 15.33
CA ILE A 215 3.05 8.83 15.17
C ILE A 215 2.65 10.27 15.51
N GLU A 216 3.12 10.82 16.63
CA GLU A 216 2.85 12.22 17.00
C GLU A 216 3.37 13.20 15.94
N ASN A 217 4.55 12.95 15.37
CA ASN A 217 5.10 13.78 14.30
C ASN A 217 4.28 13.67 13.00
N ALA A 218 3.75 12.50 12.66
CA ALA A 218 2.87 12.34 11.51
C ALA A 218 1.61 13.21 11.64
N PHE A 219 0.95 13.18 12.79
CA PHE A 219 -0.21 14.03 13.08
C PHE A 219 0.11 15.52 12.99
N ARG A 220 1.31 15.94 13.36
CA ARG A 220 1.74 17.35 13.26
C ARG A 220 2.05 17.78 11.82
N ARG A 221 2.60 16.87 11.00
CA ARG A 221 3.00 17.16 9.60
C ARG A 221 1.80 17.29 8.67
N ALA A 222 0.80 16.47 8.88
CA ALA A 222 -0.36 16.40 8.00
C ALA A 222 -1.66 16.26 8.81
N PRO A 223 -2.00 17.26 9.64
CA PRO A 223 -3.17 17.18 10.51
C PRO A 223 -4.48 16.99 9.74
N GLU A 224 -4.58 17.49 8.53
CA GLU A 224 -5.75 17.34 7.65
C GLU A 224 -5.96 15.90 7.17
N ILE A 225 -4.90 15.08 7.14
CA ILE A 225 -5.00 13.66 6.77
C ILE A 225 -5.59 12.85 7.91
N PHE A 226 -5.35 13.25 9.15
CA PHE A 226 -5.71 12.52 10.36
C PHE A 226 -6.88 13.13 11.15
N SER A 227 -7.49 14.22 10.65
CA SER A 227 -8.51 14.99 11.37
C SER A 227 -9.96 14.59 11.07
N THR A 228 -10.21 13.41 10.50
CA THR A 228 -11.57 12.94 10.16
C THR A 228 -12.19 12.05 11.22
#